data_c510557fa6a8950cf0f3c414c8d9e9c3
#
_entry.id   c510557fa6a8950cf0f3c414c8d9e9c3
#
_cell.length_a   1.000
_cell.length_b   1.000
_cell.length_c   1.000
_cell.angle_alpha   90.00
_cell.angle_beta   90.00
_cell.angle_gamma   90.00
#
_symmetry.space_group_name_H-M   'P 1'
#
loop_
_entity.id
_entity.type
_entity.pdbx_description
1 polymer ?
#
loop_
_entity_poly.entity_id
_entity_poly.type
_entity_poly.pdbx_seq_one_letter_code
_entity_poly.pdbx_strand_id
1 'polypeptide(L)'
;MDFDLVIATPDMMPKLGRLGKILGTKGLMPNPKSGTVTTDVAKTVEEFKKGKVAFKVDKLGSIHLPLGKVNFTEEQIVENFKVALDQIIKLKPASSKGQYLRTVAISLTMGPGIKIDPILAAAFVAK
;
A
#
# COMPACT_ATOMS: atom_id res chain seq x y z
N MET A 1 20.79 -1.80 8.42
CA MET A 1 20.13 -0.59 7.89
C MET A 1 18.99 -0.33 8.84
N ASP A 2 19.03 0.80 9.51
CA ASP A 2 18.16 1.13 10.63
C ASP A 2 17.04 2.11 10.23
N PHE A 3 16.54 1.96 8.97
CA PHE A 3 15.45 2.76 8.42
C PHE A 3 14.47 1.89 7.64
N ASP A 4 13.19 2.23 7.73
CA ASP A 4 12.08 1.48 7.14
C ASP A 4 11.66 2.02 5.76
N LEU A 5 11.94 3.29 5.47
CA LEU A 5 11.55 3.95 4.23
C LEU A 5 12.60 4.96 3.79
N VAL A 6 12.78 5.09 2.48
CA VAL A 6 13.62 6.12 1.86
C VAL A 6 12.75 7.06 1.03
N ILE A 7 12.82 8.34 1.34
CA ILE A 7 12.19 9.41 0.56
C ILE A 7 13.31 10.18 -0.14
N ALA A 8 13.12 10.50 -1.39
CA ALA A 8 14.12 11.21 -2.19
C ALA A 8 13.49 12.30 -3.04
N THR A 9 14.28 13.33 -3.33
CA THR A 9 13.94 14.29 -4.37
C THR A 9 14.30 13.73 -5.76
N PRO A 10 13.62 14.17 -6.83
CA PRO A 10 13.92 13.72 -8.20
C PRO A 10 15.40 13.88 -8.58
N ASP A 11 16.04 14.96 -8.14
CA ASP A 11 17.44 15.29 -8.41
C ASP A 11 18.43 14.27 -7.83
N MET A 12 18.04 13.59 -6.75
CA MET A 12 18.87 12.58 -6.09
C MET A 12 18.71 11.18 -6.69
N MET A 13 17.72 10.96 -7.54
CA MET A 13 17.44 9.64 -8.13
C MET A 13 18.63 9.06 -8.94
N PRO A 14 19.39 9.85 -9.73
CA PRO A 14 20.56 9.32 -10.44
C PRO A 14 21.64 8.80 -9.51
N LYS A 15 21.84 9.45 -8.36
CA LYS A 15 22.79 9.01 -7.32
C LYS A 15 22.30 7.73 -6.61
N LEU A 16 21.01 7.65 -6.30
CA LEU A 16 20.38 6.48 -5.71
C LEU A 16 20.34 5.27 -6.65
N GLY A 17 20.32 5.50 -7.96
CA GLY A 17 20.38 4.45 -8.96
C GLY A 17 21.59 3.52 -8.80
N ARG A 18 22.73 4.04 -8.36
CA ARG A 18 23.93 3.25 -8.05
C ARG A 18 23.74 2.31 -6.85
N LEU A 19 22.85 2.68 -5.92
CA LEU A 19 22.48 1.86 -4.76
C LEU A 19 21.26 0.98 -5.02
N GLY A 20 20.73 1.02 -6.25
CA GLY A 20 19.50 0.34 -6.64
C GLY A 20 19.54 -1.18 -6.40
N LYS A 21 20.70 -1.82 -6.56
CA LYS A 21 20.87 -3.25 -6.25
C LYS A 21 20.62 -3.56 -4.77
N ILE A 22 21.08 -2.68 -3.87
CA ILE A 22 20.99 -2.88 -2.42
C ILE A 22 19.59 -2.48 -1.91
N LEU A 23 19.10 -1.31 -2.35
CA LEU A 23 17.79 -0.80 -1.93
C LEU A 23 16.64 -1.56 -2.58
N GLY A 24 16.82 -2.01 -3.84
CA GLY A 24 15.81 -2.75 -4.58
C GLY A 24 15.54 -4.14 -4.02
N THR A 25 16.58 -4.87 -3.60
CA THR A 25 16.42 -6.20 -2.97
C THR A 25 15.71 -6.14 -1.62
N LYS A 26 15.82 -5.01 -0.92
CA LYS A 26 15.14 -4.77 0.36
C LYS A 26 13.79 -4.08 0.21
N GLY A 27 13.35 -3.75 -1.00
CA GLY A 27 12.09 -3.06 -1.25
C GLY A 27 12.08 -1.58 -0.82
N LEU A 28 13.25 -1.01 -0.49
CA LEU A 28 13.41 0.35 0.03
C LEU A 28 13.69 1.39 -1.07
N MET A 29 13.71 0.96 -2.34
CA MET A 29 13.97 1.87 -3.47
C MET A 29 12.84 2.88 -3.62
N PRO A 30 13.12 4.20 -3.60
CA PRO A 30 12.12 5.23 -3.83
C PRO A 30 11.45 5.07 -5.20
N ASN A 31 10.13 5.24 -5.25
CA ASN A 31 9.35 5.12 -6.47
C ASN A 31 8.37 6.30 -6.57
N PRO A 32 8.32 7.02 -7.71
CA PRO A 32 7.35 8.09 -7.95
C PRO A 32 5.89 7.63 -7.78
N LYS A 33 5.58 6.40 -8.20
CA LYS A 33 4.23 5.84 -8.09
C LYS A 33 3.75 5.63 -6.64
N SER A 34 4.66 5.39 -5.72
CA SER A 34 4.35 5.25 -4.29
C SER A 34 4.41 6.59 -3.54
N GLY A 35 4.74 7.69 -4.24
CA GLY A 35 4.86 9.01 -3.64
C GLY A 35 6.09 9.18 -2.75
N THR A 36 7.09 8.29 -2.86
CA THR A 36 8.36 8.40 -2.12
C THR A 36 9.41 9.23 -2.86
N VAL A 37 9.12 9.65 -4.09
CA VAL A 37 9.91 10.63 -4.83
C VAL A 37 9.10 11.92 -4.96
N THR A 38 9.51 12.96 -4.27
CA THR A 38 8.78 14.24 -4.19
C THR A 38 9.72 15.39 -3.96
N THR A 39 9.31 16.58 -4.36
CA THR A 39 9.98 17.85 -4.03
C THR A 39 9.69 18.29 -2.61
N ASP A 40 8.54 17.89 -2.05
CA ASP A 40 8.04 18.29 -0.73
C ASP A 40 8.30 17.20 0.31
N VAL A 41 9.55 17.09 0.74
CA VAL A 41 10.01 16.01 1.63
C VAL A 41 9.34 16.10 3.01
N ALA A 42 9.19 17.29 3.58
CA ALA A 42 8.64 17.47 4.93
C ALA A 42 7.21 16.95 5.04
N LYS A 43 6.33 17.35 4.12
CA LYS A 43 4.94 16.90 4.06
C LYS A 43 4.83 15.40 3.87
N THR A 44 5.65 14.85 2.98
CA THR A 44 5.66 13.42 2.70
C THR A 44 6.11 12.60 3.91
N VAL A 45 7.11 13.06 4.65
CA VAL A 45 7.54 12.41 5.90
C VAL A 45 6.41 12.38 6.92
N GLU A 46 5.65 13.46 7.06
CA GLU A 46 4.48 13.48 7.96
C GLU A 46 3.38 12.51 7.54
N GLU A 47 3.10 12.42 6.23
CA GLU A 47 2.12 11.48 5.70
C GLU A 47 2.52 10.03 5.98
N PHE A 48 3.79 9.67 5.76
CA PHE A 48 4.27 8.32 6.06
C PHE A 48 4.32 8.02 7.56
N LYS A 49 4.63 9.01 8.41
CA LYS A 49 4.53 8.88 9.88
C LYS A 49 3.08 8.68 10.35
N LYS A 50 2.10 9.27 9.65
CA LYS A 50 0.66 9.05 9.89
C LYS A 50 0.15 7.70 9.39
N GLY A 51 1.00 6.89 8.77
CA GLY A 51 0.66 5.53 8.36
C GLY A 51 0.35 5.35 6.87
N LYS A 52 0.77 6.28 6.01
CA LYS A 52 0.67 6.08 4.56
C LYS A 52 1.47 4.85 4.14
N VAL A 53 0.81 3.87 3.57
CA VAL A 53 1.42 2.61 3.11
C VAL A 53 1.38 2.56 1.59
N ALA A 54 2.53 2.28 0.98
CA ALA A 54 2.59 2.00 -0.45
C ALA A 54 2.26 0.53 -0.71
N PHE A 55 1.41 0.25 -1.67
CA PHE A 55 1.10 -1.10 -2.09
C PHE A 55 1.46 -1.34 -3.55
N LYS A 56 1.70 -2.58 -3.89
CA LYS A 56 2.06 -3.01 -5.24
C LYS A 56 1.33 -4.29 -5.58
N VAL A 57 0.89 -4.39 -6.82
CA VAL A 57 0.33 -5.62 -7.38
C VAL A 57 1.48 -6.58 -7.69
N ASP A 58 1.35 -7.84 -7.31
CA ASP A 58 2.30 -8.90 -7.65
C ASP A 58 2.08 -9.43 -9.07
N LYS A 59 2.88 -10.42 -9.48
CA LYS A 59 2.79 -11.03 -10.81
C LYS A 59 1.48 -11.82 -11.03
N LEU A 60 0.82 -12.23 -9.96
CA LEU A 60 -0.42 -13.00 -9.98
C LEU A 60 -1.67 -12.10 -9.89
N GLY A 61 -1.48 -10.79 -9.77
CA GLY A 61 -2.57 -9.83 -9.63
C GLY A 61 -3.08 -9.68 -8.20
N SER A 62 -2.33 -10.17 -7.20
CA SER A 62 -2.67 -10.02 -5.78
C SER A 62 -2.04 -8.75 -5.20
N ILE A 63 -2.74 -8.16 -4.24
CA ILE A 63 -2.27 -7.01 -3.46
C ILE A 63 -2.14 -7.45 -2.01
N HIS A 64 -0.97 -7.23 -1.43
CA HIS A 64 -0.70 -7.47 -0.02
C HIS A 64 -0.51 -6.13 0.67
N LEU A 65 -1.34 -5.86 1.68
CA LEU A 65 -1.36 -4.59 2.37
C LEU A 65 -1.49 -4.80 3.87
N PRO A 66 -0.59 -4.26 4.71
CA PRO A 66 -0.79 -4.25 6.14
C PRO A 66 -1.89 -3.25 6.51
N LEU A 67 -2.91 -3.72 7.23
CA LEU A 67 -4.04 -2.89 7.66
C LEU A 67 -3.81 -2.22 9.00
N GLY A 68 -3.01 -2.85 9.86
CA GLY A 68 -2.75 -2.32 11.19
C GLY A 68 -1.80 -3.19 11.99
N LYS A 69 -1.52 -2.74 13.20
CA LYS A 69 -0.72 -3.44 14.21
C LYS A 69 -1.62 -3.84 15.37
N VAL A 70 -1.10 -4.70 16.26
CA VAL A 70 -1.83 -5.19 17.45
C VAL A 70 -2.35 -4.06 18.35
N ASN A 71 -1.69 -2.91 18.34
CA ASN A 71 -2.07 -1.75 19.16
C ASN A 71 -3.21 -0.92 18.57
N PHE A 72 -3.72 -1.27 17.39
CA PHE A 72 -4.82 -0.54 16.76
C PHE A 72 -6.15 -1.02 17.31
N THR A 73 -7.09 -0.09 17.47
CA THR A 73 -8.47 -0.41 17.83
C THR A 73 -9.20 -1.04 16.63
N GLU A 74 -10.28 -1.77 16.91
CA GLU A 74 -11.11 -2.39 15.88
C GLU A 74 -11.62 -1.35 14.87
N GLU A 75 -12.07 -0.20 15.36
CA GLU A 75 -12.57 0.91 14.53
C GLU A 75 -11.50 1.41 13.55
N GLN A 76 -10.26 1.59 14.03
CA GLN A 76 -9.13 2.02 13.19
C GLN A 76 -8.79 1.01 12.10
N ILE A 77 -8.87 -0.29 12.40
CA ILE A 77 -8.62 -1.35 11.42
C ILE A 77 -9.72 -1.35 10.35
N VAL A 78 -10.97 -1.18 10.75
CA VAL A 78 -12.13 -1.10 9.83
C VAL A 78 -12.02 0.12 8.93
N GLU A 79 -11.64 1.27 9.48
CA GLU A 79 -11.43 2.50 8.72
C GLU A 79 -10.28 2.35 7.72
N ASN A 80 -9.14 1.81 8.15
CA ASN A 80 -8.00 1.53 7.28
C ASN A 80 -8.38 0.57 6.15
N PHE A 81 -9.16 -0.46 6.45
CA PHE A 81 -9.66 -1.40 5.45
C PHE A 81 -10.56 -0.71 4.43
N LYS A 82 -11.48 0.15 4.88
CA LYS A 82 -12.35 0.94 4.01
C LYS A 82 -11.54 1.84 3.07
N VAL A 83 -10.60 2.60 3.61
CA VAL A 83 -9.72 3.49 2.83
C VAL A 83 -8.87 2.70 1.84
N ALA A 84 -8.32 1.57 2.24
CA ALA A 84 -7.51 0.71 1.36
C ALA A 84 -8.33 0.17 0.17
N LEU A 85 -9.52 -0.33 0.42
CA LEU A 85 -10.42 -0.82 -0.64
C LEU A 85 -10.86 0.31 -1.58
N ASP A 86 -11.20 1.47 -1.05
CA ASP A 86 -11.59 2.65 -1.84
C ASP A 86 -10.47 3.05 -2.81
N GLN A 87 -9.24 3.10 -2.33
CA GLN A 87 -8.08 3.40 -3.17
C GLN A 87 -7.85 2.33 -4.26
N ILE A 88 -7.99 1.06 -3.93
CA ILE A 88 -7.85 -0.04 -4.89
C ILE A 88 -8.93 0.04 -5.98
N ILE A 89 -10.17 0.35 -5.60
CA ILE A 89 -11.30 0.48 -6.54
C ILE A 89 -11.10 1.71 -7.43
N LYS A 90 -10.66 2.84 -6.90
CA LYS A 90 -10.37 4.07 -7.66
C LYS A 90 -9.23 3.89 -8.67
N LEU A 91 -8.25 3.07 -8.33
CA LEU A 91 -7.13 2.74 -9.21
C LEU A 91 -7.46 1.67 -10.26
N LYS A 92 -8.71 1.19 -10.33
CA LYS A 92 -9.14 0.23 -11.35
C LYS A 92 -8.89 0.78 -12.74
N PRO A 93 -8.09 0.10 -13.59
CA PRO A 93 -7.87 0.53 -14.95
C PRO A 93 -9.15 0.37 -15.80
N ALA A 94 -9.39 1.29 -16.72
CA ALA A 94 -10.56 1.25 -17.61
C ALA A 94 -10.63 -0.01 -18.49
N SER A 95 -9.47 -0.63 -18.74
CA SER A 95 -9.36 -1.89 -19.49
C SER A 95 -9.88 -3.12 -18.74
N SER A 96 -10.02 -3.04 -17.40
CA SER A 96 -10.52 -4.15 -16.60
C SER A 96 -12.03 -4.21 -16.65
N LYS A 97 -12.57 -5.13 -17.46
CA LYS A 97 -14.01 -5.40 -17.56
C LYS A 97 -14.44 -6.43 -16.51
N GLY A 98 -15.66 -6.28 -15.99
CA GLY A 98 -16.24 -7.22 -15.02
C GLY A 98 -15.83 -6.98 -13.57
N GLN A 99 -15.94 -8.04 -12.74
CA GLN A 99 -15.65 -7.98 -11.32
C GLN A 99 -14.15 -7.80 -11.08
N TYR A 100 -13.78 -6.67 -10.49
CA TYR A 100 -12.38 -6.31 -10.24
C TYR A 100 -11.82 -7.03 -9.02
N LEU A 101 -12.55 -6.99 -7.91
CA LEU A 101 -12.20 -7.73 -6.69
C LEU A 101 -12.75 -9.15 -6.81
N ARG A 102 -11.88 -10.14 -6.96
CA ARG A 102 -12.27 -11.56 -7.04
C ARG A 102 -12.33 -12.21 -5.68
N THR A 103 -11.32 -11.97 -4.87
CA THR A 103 -11.19 -12.50 -3.51
C THR A 103 -10.64 -11.43 -2.60
N VAL A 104 -11.21 -11.33 -1.42
CA VAL A 104 -10.72 -10.48 -0.33
C VAL A 104 -10.54 -11.38 0.88
N ALA A 105 -9.38 -11.32 1.52
CA ALA A 105 -9.11 -12.06 2.74
C ALA A 105 -8.33 -11.20 3.71
N ILE A 106 -8.64 -11.32 4.98
CA ILE A 106 -7.89 -10.68 6.08
C ILE A 106 -7.30 -11.80 6.93
N SER A 107 -6.05 -11.64 7.33
CA SER A 107 -5.38 -12.59 8.21
C SER A 107 -4.48 -11.88 9.20
N LEU A 108 -4.27 -12.50 10.34
CA LEU A 108 -3.16 -12.15 11.23
C LEU A 108 -1.86 -12.75 10.66
N THR A 109 -0.71 -12.24 11.09
CA THR A 109 0.61 -12.71 10.64
C THR A 109 0.80 -14.22 10.82
N MET A 110 0.32 -14.76 11.94
CA MET A 110 0.39 -16.19 12.28
C MET A 110 -0.98 -16.86 12.40
N GLY A 111 -2.03 -16.21 11.89
CA GLY A 111 -3.41 -16.70 11.97
C GLY A 111 -3.95 -17.24 10.65
N PRO A 112 -5.13 -17.88 10.69
CA PRO A 112 -5.82 -18.31 9.48
C PRO A 112 -6.34 -17.12 8.68
N GLY A 113 -6.45 -17.28 7.37
CA GLY A 113 -7.07 -16.29 6.48
C GLY A 113 -8.60 -16.36 6.55
N ILE A 114 -9.22 -15.24 6.85
CA ILE A 114 -10.69 -15.08 6.85
C ILE A 114 -11.10 -14.47 5.51
N LYS A 115 -11.89 -15.21 4.76
CA LYS A 115 -12.41 -14.74 3.46
C LYS A 115 -13.60 -13.80 3.69
N ILE A 116 -13.60 -12.69 2.97
CA ILE A 116 -14.69 -11.71 2.95
C ILE A 116 -15.31 -11.74 1.57
N ASP A 117 -16.64 -11.62 1.50
CA ASP A 117 -17.34 -11.50 0.23
C ASP A 117 -16.91 -10.21 -0.49
N PRO A 118 -16.35 -10.29 -1.70
CA PRO A 118 -15.86 -9.12 -2.43
C PRO A 118 -17.00 -8.16 -2.84
N ILE A 119 -18.22 -8.65 -2.99
CA ILE A 119 -19.39 -7.82 -3.33
C ILE A 119 -19.77 -6.97 -2.12
N LEU A 120 -19.84 -7.60 -0.94
CA LEU A 120 -20.12 -6.88 0.31
C LEU A 120 -19.00 -5.91 0.66
N ALA A 121 -17.74 -6.30 0.45
CA ALA A 121 -16.59 -5.42 0.65
C ALA A 121 -16.64 -4.17 -0.23
N ALA A 122 -17.00 -4.32 -1.51
CA ALA A 122 -17.17 -3.19 -2.43
C ALA A 122 -18.35 -2.30 -2.05
N ALA A 123 -19.47 -2.88 -1.62
CA ALA A 123 -20.65 -2.14 -1.15
C ALA A 123 -20.40 -1.38 0.15
N PHE A 124 -19.54 -1.92 1.03
CA PHE A 124 -19.13 -1.28 2.28
C PHE A 124 -18.35 0.02 2.06
N VAL A 125 -17.60 0.10 0.96
CA VAL A 125 -16.84 1.30 0.57
C VAL A 125 -17.75 2.35 -0.07
N ALA A 126 -18.79 1.93 -0.78
CA ALA A 126 -19.72 2.83 -1.49
C ALA A 126 -20.68 3.58 -0.55
N LYS A 127 -20.78 3.18 0.72
CA LYS A 127 -21.52 3.88 1.77
C LYS A 127 -20.61 4.84 2.53
#